data_884bc863274939dca028fef8f868a2f1
#
_entry.id   884bc863274939dca028fef8f868a2f1
#
_cell.length_a   1.000
_cell.length_b   1.000
_cell.length_c   1.000
_cell.angle_alpha   90.00
_cell.angle_beta   90.00
_cell.angle_gamma   90.00
#
_symmetry.space_group_name_H-M   'P 1'
#
loop_
_entity.id
_entity.type
_entity.pdbx_description
1 polymer ?
#
loop_
_entity_poly.entity_id
_entity_poly.type
_entity_poly.pdbx_seq_one_letter_code
_entity_poly.pdbx_strand_id
1 'polypeptide(L)'
;MNIVITRTLIRGEYTHGHLTIDGLRICDTLENSNALAPAGNYTLTLTKCKQYSRKMLLLNPKAPCLNCPKLKLVSTNSTLPCWCPMIKTGNGVHNRLDGSILVGQRNCLGSIIHPKAHFDALYERIRKSLSRGHEVKLSIV
;
A
#
# COMPACT_ATOMS: atom_id res chain seq x y z
N MET A 1 -0.32 7.33 15.14
CA MET A 1 0.30 7.75 13.85
C MET A 1 -0.79 7.78 12.79
N ASN A 2 -0.93 8.89 12.14
CA ASN A 2 -1.90 9.08 11.07
C ASN A 2 -1.16 9.24 9.73
N ILE A 3 -1.41 8.32 8.83
CA ILE A 3 -0.84 8.34 7.48
C ILE A 3 -1.95 8.73 6.52
N VAL A 4 -1.65 9.65 5.62
CA VAL A 4 -2.58 10.08 4.57
C VAL A 4 -1.91 9.91 3.22
N ILE A 5 -2.56 9.20 2.32
CA ILE A 5 -2.17 9.12 0.91
C ILE A 5 -3.12 10.01 0.12
N THR A 6 -2.58 11.02 -0.51
CA THR A 6 -3.32 11.95 -1.35
C THR A 6 -2.98 11.71 -2.80
N ARG A 7 -3.97 11.32 -3.59
CA ARG A 7 -3.82 11.12 -5.03
C ARG A 7 -3.87 12.47 -5.72
N THR A 8 -2.82 12.80 -6.45
CA THR A 8 -2.67 14.14 -7.06
C THR A 8 -2.72 14.13 -8.58
N LEU A 9 -2.33 13.04 -9.21
CA LEU A 9 -2.33 12.91 -10.66
C LEU A 9 -2.89 11.55 -11.06
N ILE A 10 -4.11 11.54 -11.58
CA ILE A 10 -4.80 10.31 -11.98
C ILE A 10 -4.78 10.25 -13.51
N ARG A 11 -4.14 9.23 -14.05
CA ARG A 11 -4.09 8.92 -15.49
C ARG A 11 -4.74 7.56 -15.74
N GLY A 12 -4.90 7.21 -17.03
CA GLY A 12 -5.54 5.93 -17.39
C GLY A 12 -4.81 4.70 -16.90
N GLU A 13 -3.48 4.73 -16.84
CA GLU A 13 -2.65 3.58 -16.49
C GLU A 13 -2.04 3.69 -15.10
N TYR A 14 -1.75 4.88 -14.62
CA TYR A 14 -1.08 5.11 -13.35
C TYR A 14 -1.68 6.29 -12.60
N THR A 15 -1.55 6.23 -11.28
CA THR A 15 -1.95 7.31 -10.37
C THR A 15 -0.77 7.65 -9.47
N HIS A 16 -0.34 8.90 -9.53
CA HIS A 16 0.65 9.45 -8.61
C HIS A 16 -0.03 10.15 -7.43
N GLY A 17 0.63 10.09 -6.29
CA GLY A 17 0.22 10.80 -5.10
C GLY A 17 1.40 11.03 -4.19
N HIS A 18 1.10 11.42 -2.97
CA HIS A 18 2.10 11.54 -1.91
C HIS A 18 1.55 11.00 -0.60
N LEU A 19 2.47 10.61 0.27
CA LEU A 19 2.19 10.09 1.59
C LEU A 19 2.69 11.06 2.63
N THR A 20 1.82 11.38 3.58
CA THR A 20 2.17 12.19 4.76
C THR A 20 2.03 11.36 6.02
N ILE A 21 2.84 11.66 7.03
CA ILE A 21 2.70 11.12 8.37
C ILE A 21 2.53 12.31 9.31
N ASP A 22 1.41 12.34 10.02
CA ASP A 22 1.06 13.42 10.95
C ASP A 22 1.23 14.81 10.32
N GLY A 23 0.85 14.94 9.05
CA GLY A 23 0.89 16.18 8.28
C GLY A 23 2.21 16.47 7.56
N LEU A 24 3.27 15.70 7.81
CA LEU A 24 4.56 15.87 7.14
C LEU A 24 4.68 14.96 5.92
N ARG A 25 5.03 15.54 4.78
CA ARG A 25 5.26 14.78 3.56
C ARG A 25 6.51 13.92 3.69
N ILE A 26 6.35 12.62 3.45
CA ILE A 26 7.42 11.63 3.63
C ILE A 26 7.94 11.12 2.29
N CYS A 27 7.04 10.77 1.38
CA CYS A 27 7.42 10.21 0.08
C CYS A 27 6.29 10.38 -0.94
N ASP A 28 6.58 10.00 -2.17
CA ASP A 28 5.59 9.92 -3.24
C ASP A 28 5.03 8.51 -3.34
N THR A 29 3.87 8.39 -3.96
CA THR A 29 3.19 7.11 -4.18
C THR A 29 2.89 6.88 -5.65
N LEU A 30 2.79 5.62 -6.03
CA LEU A 30 2.44 5.20 -7.37
C LEU A 30 1.51 4.00 -7.29
N GLU A 31 0.40 4.06 -8.02
CA GLU A 31 -0.60 2.99 -8.08
C GLU A 31 -0.97 2.71 -9.52
N ASN A 32 -1.41 1.47 -9.79
CA ASN A 32 -2.05 1.13 -11.06
C ASN A 32 -3.48 1.66 -11.05
N SER A 33 -3.82 2.52 -12.00
CA SER A 33 -5.16 3.13 -12.08
C SER A 33 -6.27 2.12 -12.34
N ASN A 34 -5.95 0.95 -12.88
CA ASN A 34 -6.91 -0.13 -13.14
C ASN A 34 -7.19 -0.99 -11.90
N ALA A 35 -6.45 -0.79 -10.82
CA ALA A 35 -6.57 -1.57 -9.61
C ALA A 35 -6.26 -0.73 -8.37
N LEU A 36 -6.91 0.41 -8.26
CA LEU A 36 -6.74 1.31 -7.12
C LEU A 36 -7.38 0.71 -5.87
N ALA A 37 -6.67 0.80 -4.74
CA ALA A 37 -7.29 0.56 -3.45
C ALA A 37 -8.41 1.59 -3.25
N PRO A 38 -9.57 1.19 -2.73
CA PRO A 38 -10.67 2.15 -2.51
C PRO A 38 -10.26 3.29 -1.58
N ALA A 39 -10.71 4.48 -1.87
CA ALA A 39 -10.57 5.61 -0.94
C ALA A 39 -11.30 5.28 0.36
N GLY A 40 -10.72 5.69 1.47
CA GLY A 40 -11.31 5.42 2.79
C GLY A 40 -10.26 5.26 3.86
N ASN A 41 -10.68 4.70 4.99
CA ASN A 41 -9.86 4.56 6.18
C ASN A 41 -9.47 3.10 6.40
N TYR A 42 -8.21 2.91 6.76
CA TYR A 42 -7.61 1.59 6.96
C TYR A 42 -6.78 1.57 8.24
N THR A 43 -6.60 0.40 8.78
CA THR A 43 -5.60 0.13 9.81
C THR A 43 -4.43 -0.62 9.16
N LEU A 44 -3.21 -0.17 9.43
CA LEU A 44 -2.02 -0.83 8.88
C LEU A 44 -1.51 -1.92 9.80
N THR A 45 -1.16 -3.05 9.22
CA THR A 45 -0.47 -4.13 9.90
C THR A 45 0.74 -4.59 9.09
N LEU A 46 1.73 -5.15 9.80
CA LEU A 46 2.90 -5.71 9.17
C LEU A 46 2.59 -7.09 8.61
N THR A 47 3.12 -7.36 7.44
CA THR A 47 3.03 -8.68 6.84
C THR A 47 4.27 -8.99 6.02
N LYS A 48 4.42 -10.24 5.63
CA LYS A 48 5.52 -10.72 4.80
C LYS A 48 4.96 -11.63 3.74
N CYS A 49 5.33 -11.39 2.49
CA CYS A 49 4.96 -12.27 1.39
C CYS A 49 5.74 -13.58 1.51
N LYS A 50 5.04 -14.70 1.66
CA LYS A 50 5.67 -16.01 1.78
C LYS A 50 6.40 -16.40 0.50
N GLN A 51 5.82 -16.06 -0.65
CA GLN A 51 6.37 -16.42 -1.95
C GLN A 51 7.68 -15.70 -2.27
N TYR A 52 7.78 -14.43 -1.90
CA TYR A 52 8.93 -13.59 -2.25
C TYR A 52 9.77 -13.16 -1.05
N SER A 53 9.40 -13.58 0.15
CA SER A 53 10.05 -13.18 1.41
C SER A 53 10.19 -11.66 1.58
N ARG A 54 9.26 -10.90 1.00
CA ARG A 54 9.26 -9.43 1.04
C ARG A 54 8.38 -8.91 2.16
N LYS A 55 8.87 -7.93 2.87
CA LYS A 55 8.10 -7.18 3.85
C LYS A 55 7.05 -6.34 3.14
N MET A 56 5.86 -6.26 3.70
CA MET A 56 4.75 -5.48 3.15
C MET A 56 3.94 -4.87 4.27
N LEU A 57 3.26 -3.77 3.96
CA LEU A 57 2.32 -3.12 4.88
C LEU A 57 0.91 -3.39 4.38
N LEU A 58 0.18 -4.19 5.12
CA LEU A 58 -1.18 -4.58 4.77
C LEU A 58 -2.18 -3.52 5.24
N LEU A 59 -3.04 -3.08 4.34
CA LEU A 59 -4.16 -2.22 4.66
C LEU A 59 -5.37 -3.08 5.03
N ASN A 60 -5.80 -2.98 6.27
CA ASN A 60 -6.99 -3.69 6.73
C ASN A 60 -8.18 -2.75 6.71
N PRO A 61 -9.18 -2.95 5.85
CA PRO A 61 -10.43 -2.24 5.94
C PRO A 61 -11.18 -2.66 7.21
N LYS A 62 -12.14 -1.84 7.66
CA LYS A 62 -12.98 -2.18 8.82
C LYS A 62 -13.75 -3.49 8.62
N ALA A 63 -14.13 -3.80 7.39
CA ALA A 63 -14.75 -5.07 7.05
C ALA A 63 -13.67 -6.01 6.51
N PRO A 64 -13.63 -7.29 6.93
CA PRO A 64 -12.67 -8.23 6.41
C PRO A 64 -12.85 -8.40 4.90
N CYS A 65 -11.75 -8.39 4.18
CA CYS A 65 -11.76 -8.71 2.76
C CYS A 65 -12.02 -10.21 2.62
N LEU A 66 -13.18 -10.56 2.10
CA LEU A 66 -13.58 -11.96 1.93
C LEU A 66 -12.68 -12.70 0.93
N ASN A 67 -11.96 -11.98 0.09
CA ASN A 67 -11.07 -12.55 -0.92
C ASN A 67 -9.59 -12.47 -0.53
N CYS A 68 -9.28 -12.24 0.73
CA CYS A 68 -7.89 -12.18 1.18
C CYS A 68 -7.24 -13.56 1.15
N PRO A 69 -6.09 -13.75 0.45
CA PRO A 69 -5.41 -15.05 0.41
C PRO A 69 -4.95 -15.51 1.79
N LYS A 70 -4.83 -14.62 2.75
CA LYS A 70 -4.49 -14.95 4.13
C LYS A 70 -5.64 -15.56 4.89
N LEU A 71 -6.86 -15.26 4.50
CA LEU A 71 -8.04 -15.95 4.97
C LEU A 71 -8.21 -17.20 4.11
N LYS A 72 -7.28 -18.12 4.13
CA LYS A 72 -7.29 -19.39 3.39
C LYS A 72 -8.59 -20.19 3.47
N LEU A 73 -9.48 -19.72 4.29
CA LEU A 73 -10.81 -20.25 4.49
C LEU A 73 -11.82 -19.73 3.46
N VAL A 74 -11.42 -18.71 2.74
CA VAL A 74 -12.28 -18.20 1.68
C VAL A 74 -12.11 -19.11 0.49
N SER A 75 -13.20 -19.66 0.12
CA SER A 75 -13.40 -20.62 -0.92
C SER A 75 -12.34 -20.55 -2.01
N THR A 76 -11.69 -21.67 -2.22
CA THR A 76 -10.79 -21.95 -3.33
C THR A 76 -11.43 -21.74 -4.71
N ASN A 77 -12.72 -21.42 -4.76
CA ASN A 77 -13.49 -21.24 -5.97
C ASN A 77 -13.66 -19.79 -6.41
N SER A 78 -13.05 -18.84 -5.68
CA SER A 78 -13.09 -17.47 -6.11
C SER A 78 -12.16 -17.26 -7.31
N THR A 79 -12.74 -17.04 -8.47
CA THR A 79 -12.03 -16.62 -9.67
C THR A 79 -11.73 -15.13 -9.65
N LEU A 80 -12.19 -14.40 -8.62
CA LEU A 80 -11.94 -12.97 -8.48
C LEU A 80 -10.50 -12.75 -8.04
N PRO A 81 -9.79 -11.76 -8.66
CA PRO A 81 -8.47 -11.40 -8.20
C PRO A 81 -8.56 -10.96 -6.74
N CYS A 82 -7.66 -11.46 -5.93
CA CYS A 82 -7.61 -11.09 -4.54
C CYS A 82 -7.22 -9.62 -4.39
N TRP A 83 -8.13 -8.85 -3.84
CA TRP A 83 -7.88 -7.48 -3.47
C TRP A 83 -7.35 -7.44 -2.03
N CYS A 84 -6.04 -7.38 -1.92
CA CYS A 84 -5.39 -7.18 -0.64
C CYS A 84 -4.51 -5.94 -0.76
N PRO A 85 -5.05 -4.75 -0.52
CA PRO A 85 -4.26 -3.53 -0.65
C PRO A 85 -3.07 -3.57 0.28
N MET A 86 -1.89 -3.32 -0.26
CA MET A 86 -0.64 -3.35 0.48
C MET A 86 0.29 -2.26 -0.01
N ILE A 87 1.09 -1.71 0.91
CA ILE A 87 2.23 -0.90 0.52
C ILE A 87 3.41 -1.83 0.30
N LYS A 88 4.03 -1.75 -0.85
CA LYS A 88 5.11 -2.63 -1.31
C LYS A 88 6.27 -1.85 -1.89
N THR A 89 7.38 -2.54 -2.12
CA THR A 89 8.46 -2.02 -2.96
C THR A 89 8.20 -2.35 -4.43
N GLY A 90 8.66 -1.48 -5.31
CA GLY A 90 8.57 -1.64 -6.75
C GLY A 90 8.71 -0.28 -7.40
N ASN A 91 9.07 -0.23 -8.68
CA ASN A 91 9.29 1.04 -9.39
C ASN A 91 8.34 1.27 -10.58
N GLY A 92 7.47 0.34 -10.87
CA GLY A 92 6.48 0.45 -11.93
C GLY A 92 5.19 -0.29 -11.61
N VAL A 93 4.13 0.03 -12.32
CA VAL A 93 2.76 -0.42 -12.00
C VAL A 93 2.22 -1.48 -12.96
N HIS A 94 2.96 -1.83 -14.02
CA HIS A 94 2.42 -2.58 -15.16
C HIS A 94 1.73 -3.89 -14.81
N ASN A 95 2.19 -4.59 -13.78
CA ASN A 95 1.59 -5.88 -13.37
C ASN A 95 1.00 -5.83 -11.96
N ARG A 96 0.70 -4.64 -11.43
CA ARG A 96 0.18 -4.48 -10.07
C ARG A 96 -1.34 -4.32 -10.10
N LEU A 97 -2.05 -5.44 -10.19
CA LEU A 97 -3.52 -5.47 -10.24
C LEU A 97 -4.16 -5.89 -8.91
N ASP A 98 -3.46 -5.74 -7.80
CA ASP A 98 -3.88 -6.20 -6.47
C ASP A 98 -4.13 -5.06 -5.48
N GLY A 99 -4.23 -3.83 -5.95
CA GLY A 99 -4.40 -2.66 -5.09
C GLY A 99 -3.11 -2.23 -4.40
N SER A 100 -1.95 -2.68 -4.88
CA SER A 100 -0.65 -2.32 -4.31
C SER A 100 -0.37 -0.84 -4.46
N ILE A 101 0.20 -0.26 -3.41
CA ILE A 101 0.69 1.11 -3.37
C ILE A 101 2.21 1.05 -3.29
N LEU A 102 2.88 1.64 -4.27
CA LEU A 102 4.32 1.74 -4.29
C LEU A 102 4.75 3.08 -3.72
N VAL A 103 5.81 3.09 -2.95
CA VAL A 103 6.37 4.30 -2.33
C VAL A 103 7.77 4.56 -2.85
N GLY A 104 8.14 5.82 -2.94
CA GLY A 104 9.43 6.22 -3.44
C GLY A 104 9.48 7.71 -3.70
N GLN A 105 10.32 8.11 -4.64
CA GLN A 105 10.42 9.46 -5.13
C GLN A 105 9.94 9.51 -6.58
N ARG A 106 9.02 10.41 -6.87
CA ARG A 106 8.56 10.59 -8.25
C ARG A 106 9.72 11.07 -9.13
N ASN A 107 9.96 10.34 -10.20
CA ASN A 107 11.00 10.68 -11.17
C ASN A 107 10.36 11.20 -12.46
N CYS A 108 9.65 10.31 -13.16
CA CYS A 108 8.89 10.67 -14.35
C CYS A 108 7.49 10.07 -14.24
N LEU A 109 6.63 10.39 -15.20
CA LEU A 109 5.25 9.91 -15.19
C LEU A 109 5.21 8.37 -15.26
N GLY A 110 4.49 7.76 -14.33
CA GLY A 110 4.33 6.31 -14.27
C GLY A 110 5.49 5.56 -13.62
N SER A 111 6.47 6.27 -13.04
CA SER A 111 7.56 5.60 -12.33
C SER A 111 8.02 6.37 -11.09
N ILE A 112 8.66 5.64 -10.19
CA ILE A 112 9.30 6.17 -8.99
C ILE A 112 10.71 5.61 -8.87
N ILE A 113 11.57 6.34 -8.18
CA ILE A 113 12.95 5.92 -7.89
C ILE A 113 13.14 5.75 -6.39
N HIS A 114 14.19 5.04 -6.01
CA HIS A 114 14.53 4.71 -4.63
C HIS A 114 13.40 4.05 -3.84
N PRO A 115 12.63 3.12 -4.45
CA PRO A 115 11.47 2.53 -3.77
C PRO A 115 11.87 1.75 -2.52
N LYS A 116 12.96 1.01 -2.56
CA LYS A 116 13.41 0.21 -1.42
C LYS A 116 13.80 1.08 -0.23
N ALA A 117 14.55 2.14 -0.46
CA ALA A 117 14.99 3.04 0.62
C ALA A 117 13.79 3.70 1.29
N HIS A 118 12.84 4.22 0.52
CA HIS A 118 11.62 4.83 1.06
C HIS A 118 10.73 3.82 1.77
N PHE A 119 10.57 2.63 1.20
CA PHE A 119 9.78 1.58 1.83
C PHE A 119 10.40 1.13 3.16
N ASP A 120 11.70 0.87 3.19
CA ASP A 120 12.37 0.40 4.40
C ASP A 120 12.27 1.45 5.53
N ALA A 121 12.44 2.74 5.21
CA ALA A 121 12.29 3.81 6.17
C ALA A 121 10.85 3.90 6.71
N LEU A 122 9.86 3.81 5.83
CA LEU A 122 8.45 3.81 6.20
C LEU A 122 8.10 2.59 7.06
N TYR A 123 8.54 1.41 6.64
CA TYR A 123 8.30 0.17 7.36
C TYR A 123 8.83 0.23 8.78
N GLU A 124 10.06 0.71 8.96
CA GLU A 124 10.68 0.83 10.29
C GLU A 124 9.93 1.81 11.20
N ARG A 125 9.47 2.94 10.66
CA ARG A 125 8.65 3.89 11.43
C ARG A 125 7.36 3.26 11.91
N ILE A 126 6.68 2.53 11.04
CA ILE A 126 5.42 1.86 11.36
C ILE A 126 5.67 0.72 12.35
N ARG A 127 6.71 -0.08 12.13
CA ARG A 127 7.09 -1.17 13.03
C ARG A 127 7.34 -0.67 14.45
N LYS A 128 8.09 0.43 14.59
CA LYS A 128 8.35 1.03 15.90
C LYS A 128 7.08 1.53 16.57
N SER A 129 6.20 2.15 15.82
CA SER A 129 4.92 2.64 16.35
C SER A 129 4.05 1.49 16.84
N LEU A 130 3.93 0.43 16.05
CA LEU A 130 3.16 -0.76 16.43
C LEU A 130 3.78 -1.50 17.63
N SER A 131 5.10 -1.58 17.71
CA SER A 131 5.78 -2.23 18.84
C SER A 131 5.58 -1.50 20.18
N ARG A 132 5.26 -0.20 20.13
CA ARG A 132 4.90 0.60 21.29
C ARG A 132 3.42 0.52 21.65
N GLY A 133 2.66 -0.31 20.96
CA GLY A 133 1.22 -0.46 21.18
C GLY A 133 0.38 0.62 20.52
N HIS A 134 0.95 1.48 19.68
CA HIS A 134 0.22 2.51 18.99
C HIS A 134 -0.46 1.97 17.73
N GLU A 135 -1.69 2.38 17.52
CA GLU A 135 -2.40 2.08 16.27
C GLU A 135 -1.88 2.97 15.14
N VAL A 136 -1.73 2.39 13.97
CA VAL A 136 -1.35 3.12 12.75
C VAL A 136 -2.56 3.16 11.83
N LYS A 137 -3.11 4.36 11.66
CA LYS A 137 -4.25 4.60 10.77
C LYS A 137 -3.78 5.17 9.45
N LEU A 138 -4.42 4.75 8.37
CA LEU A 138 -4.15 5.23 7.04
C LEU A 138 -5.44 5.66 6.37
N SER A 139 -5.42 6.83 5.74
CA SER A 139 -6.53 7.31 4.92
C SER A 139 -6.04 7.50 3.48
N ILE A 140 -6.87 7.09 2.53
CA ILE A 140 -6.64 7.33 1.10
C ILE A 140 -7.69 8.32 0.63
N VAL A 141 -7.24 9.42 0.10
CA VAL A 141 -8.10 10.50 -0.40
C VAL A 141 -7.80 10.88 -1.85
#